data_b16f8b55640588e099d0313dc9db88c3
#
_entry.id   b16f8b55640588e099d0313dc9db88c3
#
_cell.length_a   1.000
_cell.length_b   1.000
_cell.length_c   1.000
_cell.angle_alpha   90.00
_cell.angle_beta   90.00
_cell.angle_gamma   90.00
#
_symmetry.space_group_name_H-M   'P 1'
#
loop_
_entity.id
_entity.type
_entity.pdbx_description
1 polymer ?
#
loop_
_entity_poly.entity_id
_entity_poly.type
_entity_poly.pdbx_seq_one_letter_code
_entity_poly.pdbx_strand_id
1 'polypeptide(L)'
;LLGTVGMGPSRLQQVLLEMLSRKASAVMTNVPGPREPLYLGGAPLSEMMFWVPQSGSIGMGVSILSYHDRVHFGLVADSKLVADPEEVIKRFAGEFEKLLFITLMSPWGEAVDAAQAERALQALAGPAA
;
A
#
# COMPACT_ATOMS: atom_id res chain seq x y z
N LEU A 1 18.92 1.29 -13.84
CA LEU A 1 18.07 2.30 -14.48
C LEU A 1 17.85 3.53 -13.62
N LEU A 2 17.53 3.40 -12.32
CA LEU A 2 17.32 4.54 -11.40
C LEU A 2 18.61 5.37 -11.15
N GLY A 3 19.77 4.70 -11.06
CA GLY A 3 21.06 5.39 -10.85
C GLY A 3 21.50 6.24 -12.03
N THR A 4 21.17 5.86 -13.26
CA THR A 4 21.53 6.63 -14.46
C THR A 4 20.62 7.85 -14.66
N VAL A 5 19.36 7.79 -14.24
CA VAL A 5 18.41 8.92 -14.27
C VAL A 5 18.80 9.98 -13.24
N GLY A 6 19.33 9.58 -12.09
CA GLY A 6 19.79 10.51 -11.03
C GLY A 6 20.99 11.38 -11.40
N MET A 7 21.77 11.00 -12.41
CA MET A 7 22.93 11.74 -12.89
C MET A 7 22.64 12.64 -14.12
N GLY A 8 21.41 12.67 -14.60
CA GLY A 8 21.00 13.46 -15.76
C GLY A 8 20.72 14.94 -15.42
N PRO A 9 20.58 15.81 -16.44
CA PRO A 9 20.20 17.21 -16.23
C PRO A 9 18.87 17.31 -15.50
N SER A 10 18.75 18.24 -14.56
CA SER A 10 17.56 18.40 -13.70
C SER A 10 16.24 18.57 -14.49
N ARG A 11 16.29 19.19 -15.67
CA ARG A 11 15.13 19.32 -16.56
C ARG A 11 14.63 17.98 -17.12
N LEU A 12 15.55 17.07 -17.44
CA LEU A 12 15.18 15.74 -17.95
C LEU A 12 14.58 14.89 -16.81
N GLN A 13 15.10 15.01 -15.60
CA GLN A 13 14.53 14.35 -14.42
C GLN A 13 13.12 14.84 -14.13
N GLN A 14 12.88 16.15 -14.19
CA GLN A 14 11.56 16.71 -14.00
C GLN A 14 10.55 16.21 -15.03
N VAL A 15 10.91 16.20 -16.32
CA VAL A 15 10.02 15.71 -17.40
C VAL A 15 9.71 14.23 -17.21
N LEU A 16 10.69 13.40 -16.86
CA LEU A 16 10.48 11.98 -16.61
C LEU A 16 9.58 11.75 -15.39
N LEU A 17 9.81 12.47 -14.29
CA LEU A 17 8.96 12.39 -13.10
C LEU A 17 7.54 12.85 -13.41
N GLU A 18 7.36 13.90 -14.19
CA GLU A 18 6.04 14.39 -14.59
C GLU A 18 5.31 13.39 -15.51
N MET A 19 6.02 12.76 -16.43
CA MET A 19 5.45 11.68 -17.26
C MET A 19 5.04 10.46 -16.44
N LEU A 20 5.84 10.07 -15.45
CA LEU A 20 5.53 8.94 -14.56
C LEU A 20 4.37 9.27 -13.62
N SER A 21 4.34 10.48 -13.07
CA SER A 21 3.27 10.90 -12.16
C SER A 21 1.90 11.00 -12.84
N ARG A 22 1.85 11.30 -14.15
CA ARG A 22 0.59 11.29 -14.92
C ARG A 22 -0.02 9.90 -15.11
N LYS A 23 0.78 8.83 -14.94
CA LYS A 23 0.33 7.42 -15.09
C LYS A 23 0.09 6.72 -13.75
N ALA A 24 0.46 7.34 -12.64
CA ALA A 24 0.32 6.77 -11.31
C ALA A 24 -0.75 7.54 -10.54
N SER A 25 -1.78 6.83 -10.07
CA SER A 25 -2.85 7.40 -9.23
C SER A 25 -2.47 7.39 -7.75
N ALA A 26 -1.63 6.46 -7.34
CA ALA A 26 -1.21 6.28 -5.96
C ALA A 26 0.20 5.68 -5.87
N VAL A 27 0.86 5.91 -4.74
CA VAL A 27 2.05 5.16 -4.33
C VAL A 27 1.65 4.24 -3.19
N MET A 28 1.92 2.95 -3.33
CA MET A 28 1.69 1.97 -2.27
C MET A 28 3.01 1.34 -1.85
N THR A 29 3.23 1.28 -0.55
CA THR A 29 4.43 0.68 0.04
C THR A 29 4.02 -0.31 1.13
N ASN A 30 4.51 -1.53 1.02
CA ASN A 30 4.34 -2.58 2.03
C ASN A 30 5.70 -2.88 2.67
N VAL A 31 5.80 -2.71 3.98
CA VAL A 31 7.04 -2.92 4.75
C VAL A 31 6.78 -3.95 5.85
N PRO A 32 7.47 -5.08 5.83
CA PRO A 32 7.45 -5.99 6.97
C PRO A 32 8.22 -5.36 8.14
N GLY A 33 7.55 -5.11 9.24
CA GLY A 33 8.14 -4.62 10.47
C GLY A 33 8.55 -5.75 11.42
N PRO A 34 9.10 -5.39 12.60
CA PRO A 34 9.52 -6.35 13.61
C PRO A 34 8.34 -7.18 14.13
N ARG A 35 8.58 -8.49 14.30
CA ARG A 35 7.60 -9.39 14.92
C ARG A 35 7.56 -9.27 16.42
N GLU A 36 8.69 -8.91 17.03
CA GLU A 36 8.81 -8.70 18.47
C GLU A 36 8.50 -7.26 18.84
N PRO A 37 7.92 -7.02 20.02
CA PRO A 37 7.63 -5.67 20.49
C PRO A 37 8.92 -4.88 20.68
N LEU A 38 8.98 -3.67 20.16
CA LEU A 38 10.07 -2.73 20.40
C LEU A 38 9.80 -1.93 21.66
N TYR A 39 10.88 -1.50 22.32
CA TYR A 39 10.82 -0.69 23.54
C TYR A 39 11.52 0.64 23.32
N LEU A 40 10.92 1.71 23.76
CA LEU A 40 11.48 3.05 23.77
C LEU A 40 11.54 3.56 25.20
N GLY A 41 12.76 3.75 25.74
CA GLY A 41 12.93 4.19 27.12
C GLY A 41 12.32 3.24 28.17
N GLY A 42 12.25 1.94 27.88
CA GLY A 42 11.66 0.93 28.75
C GLY A 42 10.15 0.74 28.59
N ALA A 43 9.46 1.58 27.82
CA ALA A 43 8.05 1.42 27.49
C ALA A 43 7.86 0.66 26.17
N PRO A 44 6.94 -0.31 26.09
CA PRO A 44 6.66 -1.02 24.85
C PRO A 44 5.95 -0.08 23.87
N LEU A 45 6.36 -0.15 22.59
CA LEU A 45 5.65 0.48 21.48
C LEU A 45 4.39 -0.33 21.17
N SER A 46 3.23 0.26 21.35
CA SER A 46 1.94 -0.39 21.06
C SER A 46 1.66 -0.48 19.56
N GLU A 47 2.03 0.55 18.83
CA GLU A 47 1.76 0.69 17.40
C GLU A 47 2.90 1.41 16.69
N MET A 48 3.07 1.10 15.42
CA MET A 48 4.05 1.74 14.54
C MET A 48 3.40 2.02 13.20
N MET A 49 3.69 3.18 12.64
CA MET A 49 3.21 3.58 11.32
C MET A 49 4.27 4.43 10.61
N PHE A 50 4.24 4.42 9.29
CA PHE A 50 5.01 5.36 8.48
C PHE A 50 4.12 5.98 7.40
N TRP A 51 4.56 7.10 6.85
CA TRP A 51 3.84 7.81 5.81
C TRP A 51 4.65 7.78 4.52
N VAL A 52 3.97 7.47 3.42
CA VAL A 52 4.60 7.47 2.10
C VAL A 52 4.73 8.91 1.62
N PRO A 53 5.95 9.39 1.32
CA PRO A 53 6.12 10.71 0.74
C PRO A 53 5.50 10.76 -0.66
N GLN A 54 4.71 11.78 -0.89
CA GLN A 54 4.08 12.05 -2.18
C GLN A 54 4.90 13.10 -2.93
N SER A 55 4.97 12.97 -4.25
CA SER A 55 5.61 13.94 -5.12
C SER A 55 4.87 14.07 -6.45
N GLY A 56 4.96 15.25 -7.06
CA GLY A 56 4.30 15.52 -8.35
C GLY A 56 2.78 15.59 -8.25
N SER A 57 2.08 14.96 -9.19
CA SER A 57 0.61 14.94 -9.30
C SER A 57 -0.03 13.68 -8.68
N ILE A 58 0.71 12.90 -7.89
CA ILE A 58 0.18 11.71 -7.23
C ILE A 58 -0.58 12.15 -5.98
N GLY A 59 -1.89 11.98 -5.99
CA GLY A 59 -2.77 12.46 -4.93
C GLY A 59 -2.95 11.51 -3.75
N MET A 60 -2.40 10.28 -3.80
CA MET A 60 -2.64 9.29 -2.77
C MET A 60 -1.38 8.48 -2.45
N GLY A 61 -1.10 8.29 -1.17
CA GLY A 61 -0.05 7.42 -0.67
C GLY A 61 -0.61 6.41 0.32
N VAL A 62 -0.32 5.13 0.10
CA VAL A 62 -0.76 4.02 0.95
C VAL A 62 0.46 3.38 1.60
N SER A 63 0.44 3.26 2.91
CA SER A 63 1.43 2.52 3.68
C SER A 63 0.81 1.30 4.34
N ILE A 64 1.45 0.16 4.21
CA ILE A 64 1.09 -1.07 4.90
C ILE A 64 2.31 -1.49 5.71
N LEU A 65 2.13 -1.67 7.02
CA LEU A 65 3.19 -2.07 7.94
C LEU A 65 2.70 -3.21 8.81
N SER A 66 3.41 -4.33 8.81
CA SER A 66 3.19 -5.36 9.80
C SER A 66 4.08 -5.11 11.02
N TYR A 67 3.49 -5.10 12.21
CA TYR A 67 4.21 -4.94 13.47
C TYR A 67 3.52 -5.74 14.58
N HIS A 68 4.29 -6.58 15.29
CA HIS A 68 3.82 -7.36 16.45
C HIS A 68 2.48 -8.06 16.17
N ASP A 69 2.44 -8.89 15.12
CA ASP A 69 1.27 -9.67 14.66
C ASP A 69 0.04 -8.83 14.25
N ARG A 70 0.23 -7.55 13.99
CA ARG A 70 -0.82 -6.65 13.48
C ARG A 70 -0.41 -6.05 12.16
N VAL A 71 -1.41 -5.72 11.34
CA VAL A 71 -1.23 -4.97 10.11
C VAL A 71 -1.79 -3.58 10.30
N HIS A 72 -0.93 -2.59 10.09
CA HIS A 72 -1.29 -1.18 10.15
C HIS A 72 -1.42 -0.65 8.73
N PHE A 73 -2.54 -0.03 8.43
CA PHE A 73 -2.83 0.59 7.15
C PHE A 73 -2.88 2.11 7.31
N GLY A 74 -2.09 2.82 6.53
CA GLY A 74 -2.06 4.29 6.52
C GLY A 74 -2.39 4.83 5.15
N LEU A 75 -3.21 5.88 5.11
CA LEU A 75 -3.58 6.60 3.91
C LEU A 75 -3.26 8.08 4.06
N VAL A 76 -2.47 8.61 3.13
CA VAL A 76 -2.27 10.05 2.93
C VAL A 76 -2.91 10.43 1.62
N ALA A 77 -3.78 11.42 1.62
CA ALA A 77 -4.50 11.85 0.44
C ALA A 77 -4.48 13.38 0.30
N ASP A 78 -4.35 13.86 -0.93
CA ASP A 78 -4.58 15.25 -1.27
C ASP A 78 -6.09 15.51 -1.30
N SER A 79 -6.57 16.39 -0.45
CA SER A 79 -8.01 16.72 -0.31
C SER A 79 -8.64 17.31 -1.58
N LYS A 80 -7.84 17.80 -2.52
CA LYS A 80 -8.32 18.30 -3.81
C LYS A 80 -8.49 17.22 -4.87
N LEU A 81 -7.75 16.11 -4.72
CA LEU A 81 -7.73 15.01 -5.70
C LEU A 81 -8.54 13.80 -5.24
N VAL A 82 -8.68 13.61 -3.94
CA VAL A 82 -9.45 12.49 -3.36
C VAL A 82 -10.58 13.07 -2.52
N ALA A 83 -11.79 12.93 -3.02
CA ALA A 83 -12.97 13.54 -2.42
C ALA A 83 -13.37 12.88 -1.07
N ASP A 84 -13.20 11.56 -0.96
CA ASP A 84 -13.59 10.80 0.24
C ASP A 84 -12.52 9.75 0.60
N PRO A 85 -11.43 10.17 1.27
CA PRO A 85 -10.38 9.25 1.69
C PRO A 85 -10.83 8.28 2.80
N GLU A 86 -11.85 8.65 3.58
CA GLU A 86 -12.37 7.80 4.64
C GLU A 86 -13.06 6.55 4.10
N GLU A 87 -13.70 6.65 2.95
CA GLU A 87 -14.32 5.50 2.29
C GLU A 87 -13.29 4.42 1.89
N VAL A 88 -12.08 4.84 1.49
CA VAL A 88 -10.97 3.92 1.20
C VAL A 88 -10.56 3.18 2.46
N ILE A 89 -10.45 3.89 3.59
CA ILE A 89 -10.08 3.29 4.88
C ILE A 89 -11.15 2.30 5.35
N LYS A 90 -12.43 2.65 5.23
CA LYS A 90 -13.54 1.77 5.64
C LYS A 90 -13.57 0.46 4.84
N ARG A 91 -13.27 0.52 3.55
CA ARG A 91 -13.23 -0.68 2.69
C ARG A 91 -12.01 -1.56 2.94
N PHE A 92 -10.91 -1.01 3.42
CA PHE A 92 -9.66 -1.75 3.59
C PHE A 92 -9.83 -3.01 4.46
N ALA A 93 -10.49 -2.90 5.62
CA ALA A 93 -10.65 -4.03 6.53
C ALA A 93 -11.36 -5.21 5.86
N GLY A 94 -12.47 -4.96 5.18
CA GLY A 94 -13.22 -6.00 4.48
C GLY A 94 -12.46 -6.64 3.32
N GLU A 95 -11.72 -5.86 2.55
CA GLU A 95 -10.88 -6.38 1.47
C GLU A 95 -9.68 -7.18 2.00
N PHE A 96 -9.09 -6.73 3.11
CA PHE A 96 -8.01 -7.46 3.78
C PHE A 96 -8.50 -8.82 4.33
N GLU A 97 -9.67 -8.87 4.94
CA GLU A 97 -10.28 -10.12 5.42
C GLU A 97 -10.53 -11.11 4.29
N LYS A 98 -10.98 -10.64 3.12
CA LYS A 98 -11.14 -11.49 1.93
C LYS A 98 -9.81 -12.08 1.47
N LEU A 99 -8.75 -11.26 1.40
CA LEU A 99 -7.40 -11.73 1.05
C LEU A 99 -6.87 -12.75 2.06
N LEU A 100 -7.08 -12.51 3.35
CA LEU A 100 -6.70 -13.42 4.42
C LEU A 100 -7.43 -14.76 4.27
N PHE A 101 -8.75 -14.73 4.01
CA PHE A 101 -9.55 -15.92 3.79
C PHE A 101 -9.05 -16.73 2.59
N ILE A 102 -8.77 -16.07 1.45
CA ILE A 102 -8.21 -16.73 0.26
C ILE A 102 -6.87 -17.39 0.58
N THR A 103 -6.02 -16.70 1.32
CA THR A 103 -4.70 -17.21 1.71
C THR A 103 -4.82 -18.45 2.63
N LEU A 104 -5.73 -18.41 3.58
CA LEU A 104 -5.99 -19.53 4.50
C LEU A 104 -6.62 -20.75 3.82
N MET A 105 -7.40 -20.52 2.77
CA MET A 105 -8.04 -21.59 1.97
C MET A 105 -7.10 -22.15 0.89
N SER A 106 -5.97 -21.52 0.65
CA SER A 106 -4.96 -21.99 -0.32
C SER A 106 -4.12 -23.11 0.26
N PRO A 107 -3.59 -24.05 -0.56
CA PRO A 107 -2.72 -25.11 -0.09
C PRO A 107 -1.50 -24.56 0.64
N TRP A 108 -1.17 -25.13 1.79
CA TRP A 108 -0.02 -24.71 2.59
C TRP A 108 1.29 -24.96 1.82
N GLY A 109 2.11 -23.92 1.72
CA GLY A 109 3.43 -23.99 1.07
C GLY A 109 3.46 -23.51 -0.37
N GLU A 110 2.33 -23.20 -0.99
CA GLU A 110 2.27 -22.54 -2.29
C GLU A 110 2.04 -21.04 -2.10
N ALA A 111 2.86 -20.23 -2.77
CA ALA A 111 2.58 -18.79 -2.82
C ALA A 111 1.29 -18.58 -3.63
N VAL A 112 0.34 -17.83 -3.06
CA VAL A 112 -0.88 -17.47 -3.80
C VAL A 112 -0.48 -16.60 -4.98
N ASP A 113 -0.76 -17.09 -6.19
CA ASP A 113 -0.54 -16.31 -7.41
C ASP A 113 -1.49 -15.10 -7.44
N ALA A 114 -0.95 -13.92 -7.75
CA ALA A 114 -1.73 -12.68 -7.80
C ALA A 114 -2.94 -12.79 -8.73
N ALA A 115 -2.81 -13.48 -9.86
CA ALA A 115 -3.91 -13.70 -10.80
C ALA A 115 -4.99 -14.66 -10.25
N GLN A 116 -4.64 -15.59 -9.38
CA GLN A 116 -5.60 -16.44 -8.68
C GLN A 116 -6.34 -15.66 -7.60
N ALA A 117 -5.62 -14.85 -6.81
CA ALA A 117 -6.21 -13.99 -5.79
C ALA A 117 -7.21 -13.00 -6.42
N GLU A 118 -6.85 -12.37 -7.52
CA GLU A 118 -7.73 -11.42 -8.22
C GLU A 118 -9.01 -12.09 -8.75
N ARG A 119 -8.89 -13.27 -9.36
CA ARG A 119 -10.06 -14.04 -9.82
C ARG A 119 -10.97 -14.45 -8.66
N ALA A 120 -10.40 -14.85 -7.53
CA ALA A 120 -11.16 -15.21 -6.34
C ALA A 120 -11.87 -13.99 -5.74
N LEU A 121 -11.22 -12.84 -5.70
CA LEU A 121 -11.82 -11.57 -5.25
C LEU A 121 -12.98 -11.15 -6.16
N GLN A 122 -12.82 -11.26 -7.48
CA GLN A 122 -13.88 -10.97 -8.44
C GLN A 122 -15.07 -11.91 -8.27
N ALA A 123 -14.83 -13.20 -8.01
CA ALA A 123 -15.90 -14.17 -7.75
C ALA A 123 -16.65 -13.86 -6.44
N LEU A 124 -15.98 -13.36 -5.41
CA LEU A 124 -16.60 -12.97 -4.15
C LEU A 124 -17.35 -11.63 -4.23
N ALA A 125 -16.95 -10.75 -5.14
CA ALA A 125 -17.62 -9.47 -5.34
C ALA A 125 -18.98 -9.55 -6.01
N GLY A 126 -19.31 -10.68 -6.65
CA GLY A 126 -20.53 -10.86 -7.41
C GLY A 126 -20.54 -10.08 -8.74
N PRO A 127 -21.52 -10.31 -9.61
CA PRO A 127 -21.68 -9.50 -10.81
C PRO A 127 -21.99 -8.06 -10.41
N ALA A 128 -21.25 -7.12 -11.00
CA ALA A 128 -21.52 -5.69 -10.82
C ALA A 128 -22.97 -5.41 -11.26
N ALA A 129 -23.80 -4.94 -10.32
CA ALA A 129 -25.18 -4.54 -10.57
C ALA A 129 -25.22 -3.23 -11.38
#